data_3a01cb648685979c10ffc6d726a504da
#
_entry.id   3a01cb648685979c10ffc6d726a504da
#
_cell.length_a   1.000
_cell.length_b   1.000
_cell.length_c   1.000
_cell.angle_alpha   90.00
_cell.angle_beta   90.00
_cell.angle_gamma   90.00
#
_symmetry.space_group_name_H-M   'P 1'
#
loop_
_entity.id
_entity.type
_entity.pdbx_description
1 polymer ?
#
loop_
_entity_poly.entity_id
_entity_poly.type
_entity_poly.pdbx_seq_one_letter_code
_entity_poly.pdbx_strand_id
1 'polypeptide(L)'
;MEEGRQIGILVGITLALAILALVLIGLVPNILEGDLVVDRYEAIYLLNGSLEERYTYEVKSPGVYRVLYRSWDTGAPLSFEPLGRPHIIFRDVDAPEGTIGYAADWQGLVRIVEGGTEYRPIVEPLAYPNEAGAIRPGYYDAGAYDVGYSFGIRPPIEYDDAYVHLNLMLAREHVPYRNVAIYIESAYVEEIYPHPPLLETGYEGDYIVITGSAPQNDLIEIEMLLSKDALDVMEGFPRYVENIKSQTESANLWYSLPFYAAIVLHYLAYAMVLLIPILFAFFYVRHGRETAVSVPEYLSFVPNDTLKPWQVNLLFKGDAIDFDEDGFYATLLDLHRQKKLLITEKPGNEGVIISILDETTDDSYERRVLNFIKNASEDGVLDTGTFTDLASSARTRKSSMATVMRFQSTIHALTTTVDRSITYDYIIEGREKILPLLFLGAIPLGLSILLIIWSPGTVSLLGAAAVLYFIAVVQVIIAVAHPTTLFGRWKGDRYREKLEWNAFAAFLSDMALIRQYSPEDITMWGEWLVYGTALGVGDRVEQAMKDLNVDLRETGMPVYSHVHVAFIPIVAFSAPSGGGTGGFGGGGGFGGGGGFGGGGAGGR
;
A
#
# COMPACT_ATOMS: atom_id res chain seq x y z
N MET A 1 3.85 -11.32 -30.85
CA MET A 1 2.85 -12.13 -30.11
C MET A 1 3.12 -12.15 -28.60
N GLU A 2 4.37 -12.14 -28.17
CA GLU A 2 4.72 -12.12 -26.73
C GLU A 2 4.24 -10.86 -25.99
N GLU A 3 4.42 -9.69 -26.59
CA GLU A 3 4.03 -8.40 -25.97
C GLU A 3 2.52 -8.30 -25.74
N GLY A 4 1.69 -8.76 -26.70
CA GLY A 4 0.24 -8.82 -26.51
C GLY A 4 -0.18 -9.76 -25.38
N ARG A 5 0.58 -10.83 -25.16
CA ARG A 5 0.37 -11.74 -24.02
C ARG A 5 0.82 -11.09 -22.69
N GLN A 6 1.96 -10.40 -22.71
CA GLN A 6 2.48 -9.71 -21.51
C GLN A 6 1.53 -8.62 -21.04
N ILE A 7 1.02 -7.76 -21.94
CA ILE A 7 0.02 -6.73 -21.54
C ILE A 7 -1.28 -7.36 -21.08
N GLY A 8 -1.74 -8.45 -21.73
CA GLY A 8 -2.93 -9.18 -21.27
C GLY A 8 -2.79 -9.74 -19.87
N ILE A 9 -1.63 -10.29 -19.53
CA ILE A 9 -1.31 -10.78 -18.18
C ILE A 9 -1.25 -9.62 -17.19
N LEU A 10 -0.56 -8.54 -17.52
CA LEU A 10 -0.44 -7.36 -16.66
C LEU A 10 -1.81 -6.76 -16.33
N VAL A 11 -2.64 -6.49 -17.35
CA VAL A 11 -4.00 -5.96 -17.18
C VAL A 11 -4.87 -6.94 -16.38
N GLY A 12 -4.76 -8.25 -16.67
CA GLY A 12 -5.49 -9.29 -15.95
C GLY A 12 -5.12 -9.34 -14.46
N ILE A 13 -3.84 -9.33 -14.12
CA ILE A 13 -3.36 -9.33 -12.72
C ILE A 13 -3.80 -8.06 -11.99
N THR A 14 -3.58 -6.90 -12.59
CA THR A 14 -3.90 -5.61 -11.96
C THR A 14 -5.42 -5.42 -11.78
N LEU A 15 -6.22 -5.88 -12.73
CA LEU A 15 -7.68 -5.88 -12.60
C LEU A 15 -8.17 -6.88 -11.53
N ALA A 16 -7.57 -8.06 -11.47
CA ALA A 16 -7.88 -9.04 -10.43
C ALA A 16 -7.55 -8.51 -9.02
N LEU A 17 -6.42 -7.80 -8.86
CA LEU A 17 -6.08 -7.11 -7.60
C LEU A 17 -7.11 -6.04 -7.24
N ALA A 18 -7.56 -5.25 -8.21
CA ALA A 18 -8.60 -4.25 -7.98
C ALA A 18 -9.91 -4.88 -7.51
N ILE A 19 -10.39 -5.92 -8.21
CA ILE A 19 -11.63 -6.62 -7.86
C ILE A 19 -11.50 -7.27 -6.49
N LEU A 20 -10.39 -7.94 -6.19
CA LEU A 20 -10.14 -8.55 -4.88
C LEU A 20 -10.18 -7.51 -3.77
N ALA A 21 -9.54 -6.35 -3.96
CA ALA A 21 -9.55 -5.25 -2.99
C ALA A 21 -10.97 -4.73 -2.74
N LEU A 22 -11.76 -4.53 -3.81
CA LEU A 22 -13.16 -4.08 -3.71
C LEU A 22 -14.03 -5.09 -2.96
N VAL A 23 -13.86 -6.38 -3.24
CA VAL A 23 -14.59 -7.46 -2.54
C VAL A 23 -14.21 -7.49 -1.06
N LEU A 24 -12.93 -7.41 -0.74
CA LEU A 24 -12.46 -7.41 0.65
C LEU A 24 -12.97 -6.19 1.41
N ILE A 25 -12.92 -4.99 0.83
CA ILE A 25 -13.44 -3.77 1.45
C ILE A 25 -14.95 -3.89 1.72
N GLY A 26 -15.71 -4.56 0.84
CA GLY A 26 -17.14 -4.79 1.06
C GLY A 26 -17.46 -5.84 2.13
N LEU A 27 -16.57 -6.82 2.36
CA LEU A 27 -16.79 -7.91 3.31
C LEU A 27 -16.22 -7.63 4.71
N VAL A 28 -15.08 -6.96 4.79
CA VAL A 28 -14.34 -6.74 6.05
C VAL A 28 -15.15 -6.01 7.12
N PRO A 29 -15.93 -4.94 6.83
CA PRO A 29 -16.75 -4.28 7.84
C PRO A 29 -17.70 -5.24 8.57
N ASN A 30 -18.38 -6.11 7.84
CA ASN A 30 -19.32 -7.09 8.42
C ASN A 30 -18.61 -8.15 9.29
N ILE A 31 -17.36 -8.51 8.95
CA ILE A 31 -16.56 -9.47 9.72
C ILE A 31 -16.00 -8.83 11.01
N LEU A 32 -15.64 -7.54 10.95
CA LEU A 32 -15.02 -6.81 12.06
C LEU A 32 -16.01 -6.08 12.96
N GLU A 33 -17.32 -6.15 12.67
CA GLU A 33 -18.37 -5.42 13.40
C GLU A 33 -18.43 -5.75 14.90
N GLY A 34 -17.84 -6.87 15.33
CA GLY A 34 -17.85 -7.30 16.74
C GLY A 34 -19.07 -8.14 17.12
N ASP A 35 -19.09 -8.59 18.39
CA ASP A 35 -20.12 -9.51 18.94
C ASP A 35 -21.38 -8.79 19.44
N LEU A 36 -21.31 -7.48 19.64
CA LEU A 36 -22.41 -6.63 20.06
C LEU A 36 -22.54 -5.43 19.12
N VAL A 37 -23.73 -5.23 18.60
CA VAL A 37 -24.07 -4.07 17.77
C VAL A 37 -25.43 -3.53 18.17
N VAL A 38 -25.70 -2.28 17.86
CA VAL A 38 -27.05 -1.70 17.89
C VAL A 38 -27.61 -1.74 16.48
N ASP A 39 -28.58 -2.62 16.25
CA ASP A 39 -29.21 -2.74 14.93
C ASP A 39 -30.06 -1.50 14.61
N ARG A 40 -30.76 -0.97 15.63
CA ARG A 40 -31.57 0.25 15.51
C ARG A 40 -31.34 1.13 16.73
N TYR A 41 -31.04 2.39 16.48
CA TYR A 41 -31.03 3.48 17.48
C TYR A 41 -32.05 4.52 17.06
N GLU A 42 -33.02 4.78 17.93
CA GLU A 42 -34.03 5.82 17.77
C GLU A 42 -33.93 6.80 18.95
N ALA A 43 -33.89 8.09 18.68
CA ALA A 43 -33.90 9.14 19.69
C ALA A 43 -34.95 10.21 19.34
N ILE A 44 -35.73 10.62 20.33
CA ILE A 44 -36.69 11.72 20.20
C ILE A 44 -36.31 12.80 21.21
N TYR A 45 -35.94 13.96 20.69
CA TYR A 45 -35.60 15.11 21.53
C TYR A 45 -36.63 16.23 21.37
N LEU A 46 -37.21 16.67 22.49
CA LEU A 46 -38.12 17.80 22.57
C LEU A 46 -37.40 19.01 23.18
N LEU A 47 -37.73 20.22 22.76
CA LEU A 47 -37.07 21.46 23.20
C LEU A 47 -37.24 21.74 24.70
N ASN A 48 -38.22 21.14 25.35
CA ASN A 48 -38.35 21.18 26.82
C ASN A 48 -37.29 20.34 27.57
N GLY A 49 -36.33 19.76 26.81
CA GLY A 49 -35.27 18.92 27.32
C GLY A 49 -35.63 17.45 27.54
N SER A 50 -36.80 16.99 27.11
CA SER A 50 -37.14 15.56 27.14
C SER A 50 -36.40 14.82 26.08
N LEU A 51 -35.71 13.73 26.44
CA LEU A 51 -35.04 12.82 25.52
C LEU A 51 -35.53 11.40 25.79
N GLU A 52 -36.11 10.79 24.75
CA GLU A 52 -36.45 9.36 24.72
C GLU A 52 -35.51 8.66 23.76
N GLU A 53 -34.81 7.62 24.25
CA GLU A 53 -33.91 6.82 23.45
C GLU A 53 -34.36 5.36 23.43
N ARG A 54 -34.31 4.70 22.28
CA ARG A 54 -34.56 3.27 22.14
C ARG A 54 -33.45 2.62 21.35
N TYR A 55 -32.93 1.53 21.90
CA TYR A 55 -31.85 0.73 21.32
C TYR A 55 -32.33 -0.69 21.10
N THR A 56 -32.20 -1.21 19.87
CA THR A 56 -32.32 -2.62 19.57
C THR A 56 -30.89 -3.20 19.51
N TYR A 57 -30.44 -3.80 20.59
CA TYR A 57 -29.13 -4.48 20.64
C TYR A 57 -29.22 -5.84 19.97
N GLU A 58 -28.24 -6.20 19.14
CA GLU A 58 -28.00 -7.54 18.63
C GLU A 58 -26.77 -8.15 19.31
N VAL A 59 -27.01 -9.17 20.15
CA VAL A 59 -25.96 -9.99 20.77
C VAL A 59 -25.72 -11.18 19.86
N LYS A 60 -24.52 -11.31 19.29
CA LYS A 60 -24.17 -12.40 18.35
C LYS A 60 -23.65 -13.64 19.09
N SER A 61 -22.85 -13.45 20.13
CA SER A 61 -22.23 -14.55 20.91
C SER A 61 -22.90 -14.67 22.27
N PRO A 62 -23.49 -15.85 22.61
CA PRO A 62 -24.11 -16.07 23.90
C PRO A 62 -23.06 -16.15 25.02
N GLY A 63 -23.44 -15.76 26.24
CA GLY A 63 -22.60 -15.92 27.42
C GLY A 63 -21.45 -14.92 27.58
N VAL A 64 -21.42 -13.85 26.79
CA VAL A 64 -20.38 -12.82 26.82
C VAL A 64 -20.82 -11.62 27.66
N TYR A 65 -22.04 -11.15 27.45
CA TYR A 65 -22.55 -9.92 28.05
C TYR A 65 -23.54 -10.18 29.18
N ARG A 66 -23.42 -9.40 30.25
CA ARG A 66 -24.38 -9.37 31.38
C ARG A 66 -25.11 -8.06 31.49
N VAL A 67 -24.56 -6.98 30.92
CA VAL A 67 -25.08 -5.61 30.99
C VAL A 67 -25.19 -5.06 29.58
N LEU A 68 -26.33 -4.51 29.22
CA LEU A 68 -26.51 -3.59 28.10
C LEU A 68 -26.77 -2.22 28.68
N TYR A 69 -26.00 -1.21 28.27
CA TYR A 69 -26.00 0.09 28.94
C TYR A 69 -25.95 1.28 28.00
N ARG A 70 -26.38 2.42 28.47
CA ARG A 70 -26.22 3.78 27.97
C ARG A 70 -25.45 4.60 28.97
N SER A 71 -24.24 5.01 28.66
CA SER A 71 -23.39 5.86 29.51
C SER A 71 -23.42 7.31 29.02
N TRP A 72 -23.12 8.24 29.92
CA TRP A 72 -22.94 9.67 29.64
C TRP A 72 -21.50 10.09 29.97
N ASP A 73 -20.98 11.10 29.26
CA ASP A 73 -19.64 11.62 29.53
C ASP A 73 -19.59 12.30 30.91
N THR A 74 -18.41 12.36 31.49
CA THR A 74 -18.18 12.97 32.80
C THR A 74 -18.56 14.47 32.85
N GLY A 75 -18.54 15.15 31.71
CA GLY A 75 -18.98 16.54 31.56
C GLY A 75 -20.50 16.73 31.63
N ALA A 76 -21.28 15.65 31.48
CA ALA A 76 -22.74 15.60 31.51
C ALA A 76 -23.19 14.64 32.62
N PRO A 77 -23.16 15.06 33.91
CA PRO A 77 -23.45 14.18 35.03
C PRO A 77 -24.91 13.72 35.01
N LEU A 78 -25.11 12.39 35.06
CA LEU A 78 -26.41 11.78 35.27
C LEU A 78 -26.79 11.95 36.76
N SER A 79 -27.98 12.42 37.01
CA SER A 79 -28.48 12.65 38.37
C SER A 79 -29.92 12.18 38.53
N PHE A 80 -30.31 11.88 39.75
CA PHE A 80 -31.70 11.59 40.09
C PHE A 80 -32.49 12.83 40.54
N GLU A 81 -31.78 13.92 40.81
CA GLU A 81 -32.34 15.19 41.24
C GLU A 81 -31.72 16.35 40.45
N PRO A 82 -32.41 17.50 40.31
CA PRO A 82 -31.85 18.66 39.65
C PRO A 82 -30.55 19.15 40.30
N LEU A 83 -29.55 19.50 39.48
CA LEU A 83 -28.28 20.07 39.92
C LEU A 83 -28.20 21.57 39.58
N GLY A 84 -27.37 22.32 40.28
CA GLY A 84 -27.10 23.75 40.02
C GLY A 84 -26.11 23.99 38.85
N ARG A 85 -25.91 23.02 37.97
CA ARG A 85 -25.01 23.05 36.78
C ARG A 85 -25.59 22.19 35.68
N PRO A 86 -25.14 22.31 34.45
CA PRO A 86 -25.57 21.44 33.34
C PRO A 86 -25.49 19.97 33.76
N HIS A 87 -26.57 19.20 33.51
CA HIS A 87 -26.69 17.80 33.93
C HIS A 87 -27.81 17.09 33.17
N ILE A 88 -27.88 15.79 33.37
CA ILE A 88 -28.90 14.91 32.81
C ILE A 88 -29.71 14.31 33.98
N ILE A 89 -31.02 14.39 33.90
CA ILE A 89 -31.92 13.82 34.91
C ILE A 89 -32.36 12.44 34.37
N PHE A 90 -32.06 11.39 35.13
CA PHE A 90 -32.62 10.08 34.86
C PHE A 90 -34.11 10.07 35.21
N ARG A 91 -34.95 9.59 34.30
CA ARG A 91 -36.38 9.42 34.49
C ARG A 91 -36.76 7.94 34.56
N ASP A 92 -36.47 7.16 33.52
CA ASP A 92 -36.88 5.77 33.45
C ASP A 92 -35.99 4.92 32.54
N VAL A 93 -36.05 3.61 32.71
CA VAL A 93 -35.50 2.60 31.80
C VAL A 93 -36.52 1.48 31.56
N ASP A 94 -36.85 1.27 30.28
CA ASP A 94 -37.67 0.14 29.82
C ASP A 94 -36.74 -1.03 29.45
N ALA A 95 -36.67 -2.02 30.33
CA ALA A 95 -35.70 -3.12 30.25
C ALA A 95 -36.35 -4.39 29.66
N PRO A 96 -35.62 -5.19 28.85
CA PRO A 96 -36.16 -6.45 28.28
C PRO A 96 -36.61 -7.44 29.37
N GLU A 97 -37.58 -8.28 29.04
CA GLU A 97 -38.09 -9.30 29.94
C GLU A 97 -36.96 -10.19 30.52
N GLY A 98 -36.98 -10.44 31.82
CA GLY A 98 -35.97 -11.25 32.52
C GLY A 98 -34.66 -10.53 32.80
N THR A 99 -34.64 -9.20 32.61
CA THR A 99 -33.53 -8.33 33.01
C THR A 99 -33.94 -7.37 34.15
N ILE A 100 -32.96 -6.70 34.72
CA ILE A 100 -33.14 -5.74 35.82
C ILE A 100 -32.74 -4.36 35.31
N GLY A 101 -33.72 -3.44 35.21
CA GLY A 101 -33.47 -2.05 34.85
C GLY A 101 -32.79 -1.29 35.99
N TYR A 102 -31.76 -0.51 35.70
CA TYR A 102 -31.03 0.27 36.68
C TYR A 102 -30.51 1.60 36.11
N ALA A 103 -30.18 2.50 36.99
CA ALA A 103 -29.34 3.66 36.72
C ALA A 103 -28.35 3.87 37.84
N ALA A 104 -27.16 4.37 37.54
CA ALA A 104 -26.15 4.80 38.47
C ALA A 104 -25.81 6.27 38.18
N ASP A 105 -25.98 7.15 39.18
CA ASP A 105 -25.67 8.56 39.01
C ASP A 105 -24.16 8.83 38.88
N TRP A 106 -23.79 10.07 38.67
CA TRP A 106 -22.39 10.49 38.52
C TRP A 106 -21.52 10.22 39.76
N GLN A 107 -22.12 9.97 40.93
CA GLN A 107 -21.44 9.61 42.19
C GLN A 107 -21.40 8.08 42.40
N GLY A 108 -22.06 7.30 41.55
CA GLY A 108 -22.19 5.86 41.68
C GLY A 108 -23.34 5.39 42.58
N LEU A 109 -24.28 6.29 42.95
CA LEU A 109 -25.49 5.87 43.63
C LEU A 109 -26.41 5.10 42.67
N VAL A 110 -26.72 3.87 43.02
CA VAL A 110 -27.51 2.98 42.18
C VAL A 110 -29.00 3.04 42.54
N ARG A 111 -29.85 3.24 41.50
CA ARG A 111 -31.30 3.10 41.56
C ARG A 111 -31.71 1.90 40.70
N ILE A 112 -32.52 1.00 41.27
CA ILE A 112 -33.15 -0.10 40.54
C ILE A 112 -34.55 0.35 40.20
N VAL A 113 -34.91 0.28 38.88
CA VAL A 113 -36.19 0.80 38.37
C VAL A 113 -37.27 -0.27 38.48
N GLU A 114 -36.97 -1.46 38.04
CA GLU A 114 -37.88 -2.61 38.13
C GLU A 114 -37.29 -3.68 39.04
N GLY A 115 -38.05 -4.14 40.01
CA GLY A 115 -37.62 -5.16 40.96
C GLY A 115 -37.37 -4.59 42.37
N GLY A 116 -37.14 -5.49 43.33
CA GLY A 116 -36.93 -5.12 44.72
C GLY A 116 -35.46 -4.89 45.07
N THR A 117 -35.25 -4.48 46.33
CA THR A 117 -33.89 -4.29 46.91
C THR A 117 -33.07 -5.57 46.96
N GLU A 118 -33.70 -6.74 46.78
CA GLU A 118 -33.08 -8.06 46.70
C GLU A 118 -32.09 -8.18 45.50
N TYR A 119 -32.25 -7.37 44.46
CA TYR A 119 -31.35 -7.38 43.29
C TYR A 119 -30.09 -6.51 43.48
N ARG A 120 -29.98 -5.70 44.55
CA ARG A 120 -28.81 -4.87 44.80
C ARG A 120 -27.47 -5.61 44.75
N PRO A 121 -27.33 -6.81 45.36
CA PRO A 121 -26.06 -7.55 45.30
C PRO A 121 -25.64 -7.98 43.88
N ILE A 122 -26.59 -8.02 42.95
CA ILE A 122 -26.32 -8.35 41.53
C ILE A 122 -25.99 -7.07 40.75
N VAL A 123 -26.71 -5.99 41.00
CA VAL A 123 -26.63 -4.74 40.21
C VAL A 123 -25.42 -3.91 40.61
N GLU A 124 -25.20 -3.64 41.90
CA GLU A 124 -24.14 -2.73 42.37
C GLU A 124 -22.73 -3.10 41.90
N PRO A 125 -22.33 -4.39 41.84
CA PRO A 125 -21.01 -4.74 41.34
C PRO A 125 -20.84 -4.55 39.83
N LEU A 126 -21.95 -4.44 39.07
CA LEU A 126 -21.98 -4.35 37.61
C LEU A 126 -22.33 -2.94 37.11
N ALA A 127 -22.91 -2.10 37.95
CA ALA A 127 -23.27 -0.72 37.60
C ALA A 127 -22.05 0.21 37.69
N TYR A 128 -21.77 0.97 36.64
CA TYR A 128 -20.75 2.00 36.65
C TYR A 128 -21.38 3.40 36.80
N PRO A 129 -20.65 4.37 37.39
CA PRO A 129 -21.15 5.73 37.46
C PRO A 129 -21.52 6.31 36.10
N ASN A 130 -22.53 7.15 36.10
CA ASN A 130 -22.98 7.93 34.95
C ASN A 130 -23.59 7.08 33.82
N GLU A 131 -24.31 6.02 34.17
CA GLU A 131 -24.97 5.13 33.19
C GLU A 131 -26.36 4.67 33.63
N ALA A 132 -27.14 4.23 32.65
CA ALA A 132 -28.38 3.48 32.88
C ALA A 132 -28.34 2.21 31.99
N GLY A 133 -29.03 1.14 32.40
CA GLY A 133 -28.95 -0.09 31.63
C GLY A 133 -29.89 -1.19 32.12
N ALA A 134 -29.78 -2.33 31.45
CA ALA A 134 -30.47 -3.57 31.73
C ALA A 134 -29.45 -4.67 32.09
N ILE A 135 -29.56 -5.26 33.28
CA ILE A 135 -28.69 -6.34 33.76
C ILE A 135 -29.46 -7.66 33.70
N ARG A 136 -28.88 -8.64 33.03
CA ARG A 136 -29.37 -10.03 33.11
C ARG A 136 -28.66 -10.76 34.23
N PRO A 137 -29.38 -11.40 35.19
CA PRO A 137 -28.76 -12.14 36.29
C PRO A 137 -27.75 -13.20 35.87
N GLY A 138 -28.00 -13.85 34.70
CA GLY A 138 -27.03 -14.68 34.00
C GLY A 138 -26.27 -13.89 32.94
N TYR A 139 -26.14 -14.48 31.77
CA TYR A 139 -25.61 -13.82 30.58
C TYR A 139 -26.71 -13.68 29.53
N TYR A 140 -26.59 -12.73 28.64
CA TYR A 140 -27.43 -12.63 27.46
C TYR A 140 -27.18 -13.80 26.52
N ASP A 141 -28.24 -14.37 25.97
CA ASP A 141 -28.18 -15.31 24.86
C ASP A 141 -27.98 -14.55 23.54
N ALA A 142 -27.64 -15.24 22.46
CA ALA A 142 -27.66 -14.63 21.13
C ALA A 142 -29.10 -14.24 20.77
N GLY A 143 -29.29 -12.99 20.29
CA GLY A 143 -30.60 -12.47 19.95
C GLY A 143 -30.68 -10.95 19.97
N ALA A 144 -31.87 -10.43 19.69
CA ALA A 144 -32.18 -9.00 19.73
C ALA A 144 -32.83 -8.62 21.06
N TYR A 145 -32.44 -7.46 21.60
CA TYR A 145 -32.93 -6.94 22.88
C TYR A 145 -33.24 -5.46 22.76
N ASP A 146 -34.48 -5.08 22.98
CA ASP A 146 -34.91 -3.68 23.01
C ASP A 146 -34.75 -3.11 24.42
N VAL A 147 -34.06 -1.96 24.52
CA VAL A 147 -33.89 -1.20 25.76
C VAL A 147 -34.28 0.23 25.47
N GLY A 148 -35.23 0.76 26.26
CA GLY A 148 -35.66 2.15 26.19
C GLY A 148 -35.13 2.96 27.38
N TYR A 149 -34.82 4.22 27.15
CA TYR A 149 -34.39 5.17 28.19
C TYR A 149 -35.16 6.47 28.07
N SER A 150 -35.48 7.06 29.21
CA SER A 150 -36.07 8.39 29.30
C SER A 150 -35.21 9.30 30.20
N PHE A 151 -34.84 10.45 29.62
CA PHE A 151 -33.98 11.43 30.31
C PHE A 151 -34.57 12.83 30.24
N GLY A 152 -34.15 13.69 31.16
CA GLY A 152 -34.32 15.14 31.12
C GLY A 152 -32.99 15.83 30.91
N ILE A 153 -32.77 16.41 29.76
CA ILE A 153 -31.53 17.10 29.42
C ILE A 153 -31.59 18.53 29.93
N ARG A 154 -30.56 18.96 30.67
CA ARG A 154 -30.40 20.34 31.20
C ARG A 154 -29.05 20.87 30.70
N PRO A 155 -28.96 21.27 29.41
CA PRO A 155 -27.69 21.64 28.78
C PRO A 155 -27.28 23.07 29.12
N PRO A 156 -26.01 23.43 28.84
CA PRO A 156 -25.68 24.83 28.61
C PRO A 156 -26.40 25.32 27.37
N ILE A 157 -26.97 26.52 27.44
CA ILE A 157 -27.68 27.14 26.32
C ILE A 157 -26.99 28.47 26.04
N GLU A 158 -26.45 28.63 24.85
CA GLU A 158 -25.85 29.91 24.43
C GLU A 158 -26.89 30.72 23.65
N TYR A 159 -26.95 32.03 23.90
CA TYR A 159 -27.90 32.89 23.22
C TYR A 159 -27.35 34.29 22.97
N ASP A 160 -27.84 34.95 21.93
CA ASP A 160 -27.63 36.38 21.69
C ASP A 160 -28.98 37.11 21.51
N ASP A 161 -28.96 38.28 20.87
CA ASP A 161 -30.18 39.08 20.71
C ASP A 161 -31.19 38.47 19.73
N ALA A 162 -30.79 37.55 18.88
CA ALA A 162 -31.58 36.97 17.81
C ALA A 162 -31.71 35.46 17.84
N TYR A 163 -30.68 34.74 18.32
CA TYR A 163 -30.56 33.29 18.22
C TYR A 163 -30.26 32.61 19.52
N VAL A 164 -30.60 31.33 19.57
CA VAL A 164 -30.19 30.36 20.60
C VAL A 164 -29.38 29.27 19.93
N HIS A 165 -28.29 28.87 20.56
CA HIS A 165 -27.44 27.79 20.13
C HIS A 165 -27.48 26.65 21.14
N LEU A 166 -27.70 25.44 20.61
CA LEU A 166 -27.68 24.21 21.39
C LEU A 166 -26.83 23.18 20.64
N ASN A 167 -25.87 22.59 21.37
CA ASN A 167 -25.09 21.47 20.83
C ASN A 167 -25.32 20.24 21.72
N LEU A 168 -25.97 19.21 21.18
CA LEU A 168 -26.36 17.97 21.85
C LEU A 168 -25.55 16.80 21.34
N MET A 169 -24.68 16.26 22.17
CA MET A 169 -23.90 15.04 21.84
C MET A 169 -24.67 13.81 22.34
N LEU A 170 -25.11 12.95 21.42
CA LEU A 170 -25.86 11.74 21.75
C LEU A 170 -24.96 10.51 21.92
N ALA A 171 -23.89 10.38 21.13
CA ALA A 171 -22.94 9.27 21.29
C ALA A 171 -21.53 9.66 20.85
N ARG A 172 -20.52 9.07 21.51
CA ARG A 172 -19.10 9.23 21.17
C ARG A 172 -18.28 7.96 21.42
N GLU A 173 -18.59 7.21 22.48
CA GLU A 173 -17.94 5.95 22.85
C GLU A 173 -18.99 4.85 22.86
N HIS A 174 -19.19 4.17 21.73
CA HIS A 174 -20.29 3.24 21.54
C HIS A 174 -19.94 2.09 20.61
N VAL A 175 -20.69 0.99 20.70
CA VAL A 175 -20.69 -0.10 19.71
C VAL A 175 -21.26 0.41 18.36
N PRO A 176 -21.04 -0.27 17.24
CA PRO A 176 -21.58 0.17 15.95
C PRO A 176 -23.10 0.31 15.99
N TYR A 177 -23.63 1.41 15.41
CA TYR A 177 -25.06 1.62 15.18
C TYR A 177 -25.34 1.47 13.68
N ARG A 178 -26.09 0.43 13.28
CA ARG A 178 -26.40 0.17 11.86
C ARG A 178 -27.42 1.13 11.30
N ASN A 179 -28.45 1.41 12.06
CA ASN A 179 -29.54 2.31 11.68
C ASN A 179 -29.75 3.34 12.79
N VAL A 180 -29.54 4.60 12.47
CA VAL A 180 -29.74 5.75 13.33
C VAL A 180 -30.95 6.53 12.83
N ALA A 181 -31.88 6.89 13.72
CA ALA A 181 -32.98 7.78 13.45
C ALA A 181 -33.17 8.72 14.65
N ILE A 182 -32.92 10.01 14.47
CA ILE A 182 -33.02 11.03 15.51
C ILE A 182 -34.10 12.02 15.11
N TYR A 183 -35.10 12.16 15.95
CA TYR A 183 -36.25 13.05 15.78
C TYR A 183 -36.06 14.26 16.68
N ILE A 184 -35.95 15.44 16.09
CA ILE A 184 -35.82 16.72 16.82
C ILE A 184 -37.11 17.52 16.59
N GLU A 185 -37.75 18.01 17.66
CA GLU A 185 -38.86 18.93 17.56
C GLU A 185 -38.48 20.16 16.71
N SER A 186 -39.18 20.40 15.60
CA SER A 186 -38.80 21.41 14.61
C SER A 186 -39.22 22.83 14.99
N ALA A 187 -40.06 23.00 16.02
CA ALA A 187 -40.48 24.31 16.48
C ALA A 187 -39.24 25.13 16.89
N TYR A 188 -39.16 26.37 16.40
CA TYR A 188 -38.05 27.31 16.66
C TYR A 188 -36.70 26.95 16.00
N VAL A 189 -36.49 25.75 15.41
CA VAL A 189 -35.22 25.41 14.77
C VAL A 189 -35.11 26.12 13.43
N GLU A 190 -34.08 26.96 13.27
CA GLU A 190 -33.80 27.67 12.02
C GLU A 190 -32.75 26.93 11.17
N GLU A 191 -31.69 26.44 11.83
CA GLU A 191 -30.62 25.67 11.16
C GLU A 191 -30.20 24.50 12.03
N ILE A 192 -29.84 23.37 11.38
CA ILE A 192 -29.42 22.15 12.04
C ILE A 192 -28.18 21.59 11.36
N TYR A 193 -27.20 21.18 12.16
CA TYR A 193 -25.90 20.66 11.72
C TYR A 193 -25.64 19.31 12.40
N PRO A 194 -25.94 18.19 11.71
CA PRO A 194 -25.57 16.88 12.23
C PRO A 194 -24.06 16.63 12.10
N HIS A 195 -23.48 16.01 13.10
CA HIS A 195 -22.11 15.55 13.14
C HIS A 195 -22.06 14.02 13.31
N PRO A 196 -21.49 13.27 12.34
CA PRO A 196 -20.82 13.77 11.12
C PRO A 196 -21.80 14.35 10.10
N PRO A 197 -21.35 15.24 9.20
CA PRO A 197 -22.18 15.83 8.15
C PRO A 197 -22.55 14.85 7.04
N LEU A 198 -22.42 13.55 7.32
CA LEU A 198 -22.80 12.43 6.47
C LEU A 198 -24.20 11.90 6.78
N LEU A 199 -24.75 12.31 7.92
CA LEU A 199 -26.12 11.97 8.30
C LEU A 199 -27.10 12.76 7.45
N GLU A 200 -28.13 12.08 6.94
CA GLU A 200 -29.15 12.69 6.09
C GLU A 200 -30.21 13.38 6.95
N THR A 201 -30.61 14.58 6.54
CA THR A 201 -31.64 15.37 7.22
C THR A 201 -32.89 15.44 6.39
N GLY A 202 -34.04 15.13 7.01
CA GLY A 202 -35.37 15.21 6.41
C GLY A 202 -36.39 15.82 7.37
N TYR A 203 -37.67 15.84 6.97
CA TYR A 203 -38.77 16.34 7.80
C TYR A 203 -39.91 15.32 7.84
N GLU A 204 -40.46 15.07 9.02
CA GLU A 204 -41.61 14.20 9.22
C GLU A 204 -42.58 14.85 10.24
N GLY A 205 -43.69 15.39 9.77
CA GLY A 205 -44.63 16.14 10.61
C GLY A 205 -43.97 17.33 11.29
N ASP A 206 -44.02 17.35 12.60
CA ASP A 206 -43.44 18.41 13.43
C ASP A 206 -41.96 18.12 13.85
N TYR A 207 -41.33 17.13 13.21
CA TYR A 207 -39.93 16.73 13.50
C TYR A 207 -39.02 16.94 12.32
N ILE A 208 -37.79 17.35 12.65
CA ILE A 208 -36.63 17.17 11.78
C ILE A 208 -36.10 15.77 12.07
N VAL A 209 -35.91 14.97 11.04
CA VAL A 209 -35.45 13.57 11.15
C VAL A 209 -34.05 13.46 10.59
N ILE A 210 -33.11 12.97 11.40
CA ILE A 210 -31.72 12.74 11.02
C ILE A 210 -31.50 11.24 10.96
N THR A 211 -31.06 10.74 9.80
CA THR A 211 -30.89 9.31 9.57
C THR A 211 -29.49 8.97 9.07
N GLY A 212 -29.05 7.73 9.32
CA GLY A 212 -27.77 7.24 8.83
C GLY A 212 -27.29 5.99 9.58
N SER A 213 -26.00 5.86 9.68
CA SER A 213 -25.31 4.84 10.47
C SER A 213 -24.07 5.43 11.15
N ALA A 214 -23.64 4.84 12.26
CA ALA A 214 -22.44 5.27 12.97
C ALA A 214 -21.55 4.05 13.26
N PRO A 215 -20.36 3.96 12.66
CA PRO A 215 -19.33 3.00 13.04
C PRO A 215 -19.00 3.11 14.54
N GLN A 216 -18.32 2.11 15.07
CA GLN A 216 -17.90 2.10 16.48
C GLN A 216 -17.11 3.37 16.82
N ASN A 217 -17.53 4.03 17.91
CA ASN A 217 -16.91 5.24 18.44
C ASN A 217 -16.95 6.47 17.50
N ASP A 218 -17.83 6.49 16.51
CA ASP A 218 -18.09 7.71 15.74
C ASP A 218 -18.90 8.72 16.56
N LEU A 219 -18.68 10.01 16.29
CA LEU A 219 -19.43 11.08 16.94
C LEU A 219 -20.85 11.15 16.37
N ILE A 220 -21.86 11.11 17.26
CA ILE A 220 -23.24 11.49 16.93
C ILE A 220 -23.56 12.73 17.75
N GLU A 221 -23.54 13.89 17.12
CA GLU A 221 -23.77 15.18 17.74
C GLU A 221 -24.68 16.01 16.83
N ILE A 222 -25.61 16.76 17.40
CA ILE A 222 -26.55 17.62 16.70
C ILE A 222 -26.36 19.03 17.23
N GLU A 223 -25.86 19.92 16.40
CA GLU A 223 -25.75 21.34 16.67
C GLU A 223 -26.91 22.09 16.01
N MET A 224 -27.54 22.99 16.74
CA MET A 224 -28.75 23.67 16.31
C MET A 224 -28.68 25.17 16.58
N LEU A 225 -29.14 25.94 15.60
CA LEU A 225 -29.52 27.35 15.77
C LEU A 225 -31.04 27.43 15.82
N LEU A 226 -31.55 28.02 16.88
CA LEU A 226 -32.98 28.23 17.09
C LEU A 226 -33.27 29.74 17.17
N SER A 227 -34.51 30.12 16.92
CA SER A 227 -34.97 31.48 17.17
C SER A 227 -34.91 31.81 18.69
N LYS A 228 -34.75 33.07 19.05
CA LYS A 228 -34.63 33.51 20.43
C LYS A 228 -35.81 33.07 21.31
N ASP A 229 -37.02 32.96 20.74
CA ASP A 229 -38.22 32.55 21.46
C ASP A 229 -38.14 31.12 22.03
N ALA A 230 -37.20 30.31 21.55
CA ALA A 230 -36.92 28.99 22.10
C ALA A 230 -36.50 29.03 23.58
N LEU A 231 -35.89 30.12 24.07
CA LEU A 231 -35.52 30.26 25.46
C LEU A 231 -36.70 30.16 26.45
N ASP A 232 -37.89 30.51 26.02
CA ASP A 232 -39.09 30.49 26.88
C ASP A 232 -39.57 29.05 27.12
N VAL A 233 -39.21 28.09 26.26
CA VAL A 233 -39.63 26.69 26.34
C VAL A 233 -38.50 25.76 26.76
N MET A 234 -37.22 26.18 26.61
CA MET A 234 -36.04 25.37 26.93
C MET A 234 -35.70 25.41 28.42
N GLU A 235 -35.42 24.24 28.95
CA GLU A 235 -34.90 24.10 30.32
C GLU A 235 -33.38 23.80 30.26
N GLY A 236 -32.56 24.69 30.88
CA GLY A 236 -31.11 24.54 30.88
C GLY A 236 -30.40 25.71 31.56
N PHE A 237 -29.15 25.93 31.20
CA PHE A 237 -28.29 26.95 31.81
C PHE A 237 -27.91 28.00 30.76
N PRO A 238 -28.71 29.08 30.61
CA PRO A 238 -28.49 30.07 29.57
C PRO A 238 -27.26 30.95 29.85
N ARG A 239 -26.47 31.21 28.80
CA ARG A 239 -25.30 32.07 28.79
C ARG A 239 -25.32 32.99 27.58
N TYR A 240 -25.14 34.29 27.75
CA TYR A 240 -25.05 35.23 26.65
C TYR A 240 -23.70 35.10 25.94
N VAL A 241 -23.73 35.00 24.59
CA VAL A 241 -22.57 34.93 23.70
C VAL A 241 -22.86 35.79 22.46
N GLU A 242 -21.98 36.71 22.11
CA GLU A 242 -22.20 37.56 20.93
C GLU A 242 -22.01 36.84 19.60
N ASN A 243 -22.78 37.22 18.59
CA ASN A 243 -22.64 36.76 17.22
C ASN A 243 -22.70 35.23 17.02
N ILE A 244 -23.58 34.56 17.76
CA ILE A 244 -23.73 33.09 17.76
C ILE A 244 -23.87 32.53 16.34
N LYS A 245 -24.78 33.06 15.52
CA LYS A 245 -25.02 32.54 14.18
C LYS A 245 -23.73 32.48 13.35
N SER A 246 -23.00 33.56 13.28
CA SER A 246 -21.76 33.62 12.49
C SER A 246 -20.66 32.68 13.03
N GLN A 247 -20.59 32.49 14.37
CA GLN A 247 -19.66 31.56 14.98
C GLN A 247 -20.02 30.10 14.64
N THR A 248 -21.30 29.74 14.78
CA THR A 248 -21.81 28.40 14.48
C THR A 248 -21.65 28.06 13.00
N GLU A 249 -22.08 28.92 12.09
CA GLU A 249 -21.93 28.71 10.63
C GLU A 249 -20.45 28.53 10.24
N SER A 250 -19.56 29.38 10.75
CA SER A 250 -18.12 29.28 10.48
C SER A 250 -17.51 27.99 11.04
N ALA A 251 -17.84 27.61 12.26
CA ALA A 251 -17.34 26.39 12.89
C ALA A 251 -17.79 25.14 12.10
N ASN A 252 -19.07 25.09 11.71
CA ASN A 252 -19.62 23.98 10.94
C ASN A 252 -19.05 23.90 9.53
N LEU A 253 -18.77 25.02 8.88
CA LEU A 253 -18.09 25.03 7.58
C LEU A 253 -16.72 24.37 7.67
N TRP A 254 -15.90 24.78 8.66
CA TRP A 254 -14.56 24.21 8.87
C TRP A 254 -14.59 22.75 9.31
N TYR A 255 -15.59 22.37 10.13
CA TYR A 255 -15.78 20.99 10.53
C TYR A 255 -16.17 20.07 9.36
N SER A 256 -17.07 20.55 8.47
CA SER A 256 -17.59 19.75 7.37
C SER A 256 -16.66 19.64 6.17
N LEU A 257 -15.77 20.61 5.98
CA LEU A 257 -14.87 20.65 4.82
C LEU A 257 -13.99 19.38 4.66
N PRO A 258 -13.36 18.82 5.72
CA PRO A 258 -12.65 17.55 5.64
C PRO A 258 -13.53 16.37 5.19
N PHE A 259 -14.78 16.32 5.61
CA PHE A 259 -15.71 15.25 5.23
C PHE A 259 -16.09 15.32 3.75
N TYR A 260 -16.36 16.52 3.22
CA TYR A 260 -16.61 16.69 1.78
C TYR A 260 -15.39 16.34 0.95
N ALA A 261 -14.19 16.73 1.38
CA ALA A 261 -12.95 16.30 0.74
C ALA A 261 -12.78 14.78 0.80
N ALA A 262 -13.12 14.16 1.94
CA ALA A 262 -13.07 12.71 2.13
C ALA A 262 -14.04 11.98 1.19
N ILE A 263 -15.27 12.47 0.99
CA ILE A 263 -16.23 11.92 0.03
C ILE A 263 -15.63 11.90 -1.39
N VAL A 264 -15.06 13.02 -1.82
CA VAL A 264 -14.43 13.12 -3.15
C VAL A 264 -13.28 12.12 -3.29
N LEU A 265 -12.38 12.06 -2.30
CA LEU A 265 -11.28 11.11 -2.30
C LEU A 265 -11.77 9.66 -2.26
N HIS A 266 -12.83 9.38 -1.51
CA HIS A 266 -13.43 8.05 -1.43
C HIS A 266 -13.87 7.55 -2.82
N TYR A 267 -14.75 8.28 -3.50
CA TYR A 267 -15.23 7.88 -4.83
C TYR A 267 -14.12 7.89 -5.89
N LEU A 268 -13.18 8.83 -5.79
CA LEU A 268 -12.02 8.86 -6.67
C LEU A 268 -11.16 7.61 -6.53
N ALA A 269 -11.00 7.04 -5.32
CA ALA A 269 -10.24 5.83 -5.10
C ALA A 269 -10.84 4.62 -5.83
N TYR A 270 -12.17 4.45 -5.76
CA TYR A 270 -12.89 3.40 -6.48
C TYR A 270 -12.73 3.54 -8.00
N ALA A 271 -12.80 4.77 -8.51
CA ALA A 271 -12.58 5.03 -9.93
C ALA A 271 -11.13 4.73 -10.35
N MET A 272 -10.15 5.16 -9.54
CA MET A 272 -8.72 5.06 -9.88
C MET A 272 -8.22 3.62 -9.92
N VAL A 273 -8.60 2.78 -8.96
CA VAL A 273 -8.13 1.38 -8.91
C VAL A 273 -8.57 0.59 -10.14
N LEU A 274 -9.72 0.95 -10.75
CA LEU A 274 -10.22 0.35 -11.99
C LEU A 274 -9.67 1.04 -13.25
N LEU A 275 -9.41 2.35 -13.19
CA LEU A 275 -8.93 3.14 -14.32
C LEU A 275 -7.48 2.80 -14.68
N ILE A 276 -6.60 2.54 -13.71
CA ILE A 276 -5.17 2.28 -13.93
C ILE A 276 -4.92 1.10 -14.88
N PRO A 277 -5.54 -0.11 -14.72
CA PRO A 277 -5.40 -1.19 -15.68
C PRO A 277 -5.86 -0.82 -17.11
N ILE A 278 -6.91 -0.01 -17.22
CA ILE A 278 -7.41 0.50 -18.51
C ILE A 278 -6.38 1.44 -19.14
N LEU A 279 -5.75 2.31 -18.34
CA LEU A 279 -4.69 3.19 -18.81
C LEU A 279 -3.47 2.39 -19.30
N PHE A 280 -3.12 1.28 -18.68
CA PHE A 280 -2.05 0.40 -19.20
C PHE A 280 -2.40 -0.12 -20.60
N ALA A 281 -3.61 -0.64 -20.80
CA ALA A 281 -4.04 -1.08 -22.13
C ALA A 281 -4.03 0.08 -23.15
N PHE A 282 -4.48 1.26 -22.75
CA PHE A 282 -4.46 2.47 -23.59
C PHE A 282 -3.03 2.88 -23.97
N PHE A 283 -2.11 2.96 -23.01
CA PHE A 283 -0.70 3.32 -23.29
C PHE A 283 -0.02 2.28 -24.17
N TYR A 284 -0.29 0.99 -23.97
CA TYR A 284 0.21 -0.06 -24.84
C TYR A 284 -0.28 0.11 -26.28
N VAL A 285 -1.58 0.24 -26.49
CA VAL A 285 -2.15 0.39 -27.85
C VAL A 285 -1.59 1.63 -28.56
N ARG A 286 -1.38 2.71 -27.82
CA ARG A 286 -0.93 3.99 -28.40
C ARG A 286 0.58 4.07 -28.62
N HIS A 287 1.41 3.44 -27.78
CA HIS A 287 2.84 3.63 -27.76
C HIS A 287 3.67 2.33 -27.81
N GLY A 288 3.15 1.23 -27.25
CA GLY A 288 3.88 -0.03 -27.07
C GLY A 288 3.61 -1.06 -28.15
N ARG A 289 2.59 -0.86 -28.99
CA ARG A 289 2.28 -1.85 -30.03
C ARG A 289 3.26 -1.77 -31.19
N GLU A 290 4.01 -2.85 -31.40
CA GLU A 290 4.93 -3.01 -32.52
C GLU A 290 4.20 -3.39 -33.80
N THR A 291 4.84 -3.09 -34.94
CA THR A 291 4.36 -3.55 -36.25
C THR A 291 4.70 -5.04 -36.45
N ALA A 292 3.77 -5.78 -37.01
CA ALA A 292 4.01 -7.19 -37.31
C ALA A 292 5.14 -7.35 -38.36
N VAL A 293 6.21 -8.01 -37.94
CA VAL A 293 7.36 -8.35 -38.81
C VAL A 293 7.54 -9.87 -38.81
N SER A 294 7.81 -10.47 -39.95
CA SER A 294 8.12 -11.90 -40.08
C SER A 294 9.63 -12.07 -40.19
N VAL A 295 10.20 -12.88 -39.28
CA VAL A 295 11.58 -13.35 -39.31
C VAL A 295 11.59 -14.88 -39.21
N PRO A 296 12.66 -15.57 -39.65
CA PRO A 296 12.80 -17.01 -39.44
C PRO A 296 12.75 -17.36 -37.95
N GLU A 297 12.26 -18.54 -37.59
CA GLU A 297 12.23 -19.03 -36.21
C GLU A 297 13.64 -19.24 -35.64
N TYR A 298 14.57 -19.66 -36.50
CA TYR A 298 15.98 -19.91 -36.19
C TYR A 298 16.89 -19.20 -37.17
N LEU A 299 17.97 -18.61 -36.69
CA LEU A 299 18.97 -17.93 -37.47
C LEU A 299 20.36 -18.43 -37.06
N SER A 300 21.16 -18.95 -37.99
CA SER A 300 22.46 -19.55 -37.67
C SER A 300 23.66 -18.61 -37.81
N PHE A 301 23.45 -17.37 -38.20
CA PHE A 301 24.49 -16.35 -38.33
C PHE A 301 24.20 -15.13 -37.43
N VAL A 302 25.25 -14.40 -37.08
CA VAL A 302 25.16 -13.18 -36.28
C VAL A 302 24.36 -12.11 -37.05
N PRO A 303 23.25 -11.61 -36.54
CA PRO A 303 22.39 -10.68 -37.28
C PRO A 303 23.05 -9.34 -37.60
N ASN A 304 23.92 -8.85 -36.71
CA ASN A 304 24.65 -7.60 -36.89
C ASN A 304 26.04 -7.71 -36.22
N ASP A 305 27.06 -7.90 -37.05
CA ASP A 305 28.46 -8.06 -36.63
C ASP A 305 29.16 -6.74 -36.28
N THR A 306 28.51 -5.61 -36.55
CA THR A 306 29.05 -4.28 -36.22
C THR A 306 28.84 -3.94 -34.75
N LEU A 307 27.90 -4.62 -34.05
CA LEU A 307 27.66 -4.44 -32.63
C LEU A 307 28.68 -5.19 -31.79
N LYS A 308 29.19 -4.52 -30.76
CA LYS A 308 30.04 -5.16 -29.77
C LYS A 308 29.20 -6.11 -28.88
N PRO A 309 29.79 -7.22 -28.37
CA PRO A 309 29.05 -8.17 -27.51
C PRO A 309 28.36 -7.52 -26.30
N TRP A 310 28.98 -6.54 -25.67
CA TRP A 310 28.35 -5.82 -24.57
C TRP A 310 27.12 -5.00 -25.01
N GLN A 311 27.10 -4.48 -26.23
CA GLN A 311 25.96 -3.77 -26.80
C GLN A 311 24.81 -4.75 -27.10
N VAL A 312 25.14 -5.96 -27.58
CA VAL A 312 24.16 -7.02 -27.82
C VAL A 312 23.53 -7.48 -26.49
N ASN A 313 24.33 -7.65 -25.44
CA ASN A 313 23.81 -7.96 -24.11
C ASN A 313 22.84 -6.86 -23.61
N LEU A 314 23.25 -5.60 -23.67
CA LEU A 314 22.44 -4.46 -23.25
C LEU A 314 21.10 -4.37 -23.99
N LEU A 315 21.10 -4.58 -25.33
CA LEU A 315 19.94 -4.32 -26.17
C LEU A 315 19.00 -5.53 -26.30
N PHE A 316 19.53 -6.76 -26.34
CA PHE A 316 18.77 -7.90 -26.85
C PHE A 316 18.63 -9.07 -25.87
N LYS A 317 19.43 -9.17 -24.80
CA LYS A 317 19.32 -10.26 -23.84
C LYS A 317 18.07 -10.17 -22.96
N GLY A 318 17.79 -8.99 -22.42
CA GLY A 318 16.70 -8.77 -21.50
C GLY A 318 15.82 -7.58 -21.90
N ASP A 319 15.56 -6.68 -20.96
CA ASP A 319 15.05 -5.35 -21.26
C ASP A 319 16.17 -4.54 -21.95
N ALA A 320 15.83 -3.79 -22.99
CA ALA A 320 16.79 -3.06 -23.83
C ALA A 320 17.60 -1.94 -23.12
N ILE A 321 17.53 -1.90 -21.81
CA ILE A 321 18.29 -0.99 -20.92
C ILE A 321 19.02 -1.73 -19.80
N ASP A 322 18.87 -3.05 -19.72
CA ASP A 322 19.44 -3.88 -18.68
C ASP A 322 20.73 -4.54 -19.18
N PHE A 323 21.81 -4.29 -18.48
CA PHE A 323 23.13 -4.85 -18.73
C PHE A 323 23.54 -5.72 -17.54
N ASP A 324 24.10 -6.89 -17.82
CA ASP A 324 24.53 -7.83 -16.79
C ASP A 324 25.95 -8.39 -17.02
N GLU A 325 26.36 -9.33 -16.15
CA GLU A 325 27.68 -9.93 -16.17
C GLU A 325 28.04 -10.68 -17.45
N ASP A 326 27.06 -11.23 -18.18
CA ASP A 326 27.33 -11.91 -19.44
C ASP A 326 27.88 -10.96 -20.51
N GLY A 327 27.51 -9.68 -20.46
CA GLY A 327 28.11 -8.65 -21.29
C GLY A 327 29.61 -8.45 -21.01
N PHE A 328 30.01 -8.55 -19.74
CA PHE A 328 31.42 -8.49 -19.34
C PHE A 328 32.19 -9.74 -19.82
N TYR A 329 31.65 -10.94 -19.59
CA TYR A 329 32.31 -12.18 -20.02
C TYR A 329 32.39 -12.29 -21.55
N ALA A 330 31.33 -11.92 -22.26
CA ALA A 330 31.33 -11.89 -23.72
C ALA A 330 32.39 -10.92 -24.28
N THR A 331 32.59 -9.77 -23.59
CA THR A 331 33.64 -8.81 -23.98
C THR A 331 35.05 -9.38 -23.74
N LEU A 332 35.27 -10.13 -22.65
CA LEU A 332 36.54 -10.82 -22.41
C LEU A 332 36.85 -11.86 -23.52
N LEU A 333 35.85 -12.66 -23.90
CA LEU A 333 35.96 -13.63 -24.99
C LEU A 333 36.24 -12.97 -26.34
N ASP A 334 35.57 -11.84 -26.61
CA ASP A 334 35.76 -11.09 -27.84
C ASP A 334 37.15 -10.42 -27.92
N LEU A 335 37.64 -9.85 -26.83
CA LEU A 335 39.00 -9.31 -26.73
C LEU A 335 40.04 -10.40 -26.92
N HIS A 336 39.77 -11.62 -26.47
CA HIS A 336 40.61 -12.78 -26.76
C HIS A 336 40.56 -13.15 -28.25
N ARG A 337 39.37 -13.23 -28.87
CA ARG A 337 39.16 -13.48 -30.28
C ARG A 337 39.89 -12.43 -31.16
N GLN A 338 39.85 -11.18 -30.75
CA GLN A 338 40.58 -10.07 -31.39
C GLN A 338 42.10 -10.11 -31.16
N LYS A 339 42.63 -11.06 -30.38
CA LYS A 339 44.04 -11.16 -29.98
C LYS A 339 44.57 -9.94 -29.19
N LYS A 340 43.72 -9.26 -28.48
CA LYS A 340 44.10 -8.20 -27.53
C LYS A 340 44.41 -8.76 -26.13
N LEU A 341 43.73 -9.84 -25.78
CA LEU A 341 44.01 -10.66 -24.59
C LEU A 341 44.38 -12.08 -25.02
N LEU A 342 45.19 -12.74 -24.23
CA LEU A 342 45.40 -14.19 -24.31
C LEU A 342 44.91 -14.79 -22.98
N ILE A 343 43.85 -15.57 -23.05
CA ILE A 343 43.24 -16.26 -21.91
C ILE A 343 43.66 -17.74 -22.00
N THR A 344 44.33 -18.25 -21.00
CA THR A 344 44.78 -19.66 -20.96
C THR A 344 44.29 -20.30 -19.65
N GLU A 345 43.89 -21.55 -19.72
CA GLU A 345 43.41 -22.33 -18.60
C GLU A 345 44.55 -22.85 -17.75
N LYS A 346 44.35 -22.86 -16.45
CA LYS A 346 45.28 -23.51 -15.49
C LYS A 346 44.96 -25.00 -15.39
N PRO A 347 46.02 -25.86 -15.29
CA PRO A 347 45.83 -27.27 -14.98
C PRO A 347 45.07 -27.45 -13.65
N GLY A 348 44.06 -28.32 -13.66
CA GLY A 348 43.30 -28.65 -12.43
C GLY A 348 42.11 -27.74 -12.12
N ASN A 349 41.61 -26.95 -13.06
CA ASN A 349 40.46 -26.01 -12.87
C ASN A 349 40.69 -24.90 -11.81
N GLU A 350 41.95 -24.52 -11.55
CA GLU A 350 42.31 -23.49 -10.57
C GLU A 350 42.18 -22.05 -11.09
N GLY A 351 41.39 -21.81 -12.14
CA GLY A 351 41.19 -20.51 -12.73
C GLY A 351 41.81 -20.34 -14.12
N VAL A 352 41.97 -19.09 -14.56
CA VAL A 352 42.56 -18.72 -15.85
C VAL A 352 43.73 -17.74 -15.66
N ILE A 353 44.63 -17.73 -16.64
CA ILE A 353 45.70 -16.73 -16.78
C ILE A 353 45.31 -15.84 -17.96
N ILE A 354 45.24 -14.52 -17.71
CA ILE A 354 44.93 -13.52 -18.73
C ILE A 354 46.13 -12.63 -18.98
N SER A 355 46.72 -12.70 -20.17
CA SER A 355 47.85 -11.87 -20.59
C SER A 355 47.39 -10.79 -21.55
N ILE A 356 47.81 -9.55 -21.35
CA ILE A 356 47.50 -8.43 -22.23
C ILE A 356 48.49 -8.45 -23.40
N LEU A 357 47.99 -8.57 -24.63
CA LEU A 357 48.79 -8.53 -25.85
C LEU A 357 48.73 -7.14 -26.53
N ASP A 358 47.59 -6.49 -26.50
CA ASP A 358 47.35 -5.15 -27.08
C ASP A 358 46.31 -4.36 -26.25
N GLU A 359 46.67 -3.16 -25.84
CA GLU A 359 45.80 -2.28 -25.04
C GLU A 359 44.95 -1.31 -25.92
N THR A 360 45.16 -1.30 -27.24
CA THR A 360 44.54 -0.33 -28.13
C THR A 360 43.07 -0.70 -28.39
N THR A 361 42.16 0.22 -28.13
CA THR A 361 40.75 0.11 -28.47
C THR A 361 40.09 1.48 -28.56
N ASP A 362 39.18 1.67 -29.50
CA ASP A 362 38.35 2.85 -29.66
C ASP A 362 37.08 2.76 -28.77
N ASP A 363 36.69 1.55 -28.35
CA ASP A 363 35.51 1.32 -27.52
C ASP A 363 35.77 1.68 -26.05
N SER A 364 34.88 2.46 -25.48
CA SER A 364 35.01 2.95 -24.10
C SER A 364 34.83 1.85 -23.06
N TYR A 365 33.97 0.86 -23.31
CA TYR A 365 33.74 -0.25 -22.41
C TYR A 365 34.88 -1.27 -22.46
N GLU A 366 35.34 -1.65 -23.65
CA GLU A 366 36.53 -2.50 -23.82
C GLU A 366 37.74 -1.89 -23.09
N ARG A 367 37.93 -0.56 -23.19
CA ARG A 367 39.01 0.16 -22.49
C ARG A 367 38.89 0.03 -20.97
N ARG A 368 37.67 0.09 -20.41
CA ARG A 368 37.46 -0.13 -18.98
C ARG A 368 37.81 -1.54 -18.56
N VAL A 369 37.44 -2.55 -19.36
CA VAL A 369 37.77 -3.96 -19.13
C VAL A 369 39.28 -4.17 -19.18
N LEU A 370 39.98 -3.69 -20.22
CA LEU A 370 41.43 -3.77 -20.34
C LEU A 370 42.17 -3.09 -19.17
N ASN A 371 41.72 -1.90 -18.75
CA ASN A 371 42.27 -1.19 -17.61
C ASN A 371 42.06 -1.98 -16.30
N PHE A 372 40.93 -2.66 -16.12
CA PHE A 372 40.71 -3.51 -14.96
C PHE A 372 41.71 -4.67 -14.95
N ILE A 373 41.84 -5.39 -16.08
CA ILE A 373 42.82 -6.51 -16.19
C ILE A 373 44.23 -6.00 -15.91
N LYS A 374 44.63 -4.85 -16.47
CA LYS A 374 45.94 -4.23 -16.23
C LYS A 374 46.20 -3.90 -14.77
N ASN A 375 45.21 -3.31 -14.09
CA ASN A 375 45.33 -2.93 -12.67
C ASN A 375 45.31 -4.13 -11.71
N ALA A 376 44.77 -5.25 -12.16
CA ALA A 376 44.75 -6.51 -11.39
C ALA A 376 45.92 -7.45 -11.74
N SER A 377 46.71 -7.15 -12.78
CA SER A 377 47.82 -7.95 -13.27
C SER A 377 49.15 -7.55 -12.63
N GLU A 378 50.09 -8.49 -12.54
CA GLU A 378 51.52 -8.28 -12.29
C GLU A 378 52.26 -8.46 -13.63
N ASP A 379 53.04 -7.46 -14.04
CA ASP A 379 53.78 -7.45 -15.32
C ASP A 379 52.90 -7.75 -16.56
N GLY A 380 51.61 -7.33 -16.58
CA GLY A 380 50.68 -7.54 -17.69
C GLY A 380 50.02 -8.92 -17.71
N VAL A 381 50.22 -9.75 -16.71
CA VAL A 381 49.63 -11.07 -16.57
C VAL A 381 48.76 -11.13 -15.31
N LEU A 382 47.50 -11.39 -15.47
CA LEU A 382 46.54 -11.62 -14.38
C LEU A 382 46.39 -13.12 -14.16
N ASP A 383 46.78 -13.60 -12.99
CA ASP A 383 46.46 -14.94 -12.50
C ASP A 383 45.20 -14.89 -11.61
N THR A 384 44.06 -15.41 -12.09
CA THR A 384 42.81 -15.36 -11.32
C THR A 384 42.80 -16.27 -10.09
N GLY A 385 43.74 -17.26 -10.00
CA GLY A 385 43.91 -18.05 -8.77
C GLY A 385 44.30 -17.19 -7.57
N THR A 386 45.00 -16.07 -7.80
CA THR A 386 45.32 -15.10 -6.73
C THR A 386 44.09 -14.46 -6.11
N PHE A 387 42.94 -14.42 -6.79
CA PHE A 387 41.70 -13.89 -6.22
C PHE A 387 41.16 -14.76 -5.09
N THR A 388 41.33 -16.08 -5.18
CA THR A 388 40.94 -17.02 -4.11
C THR A 388 41.80 -16.79 -2.86
N ASP A 389 43.12 -16.64 -3.04
CA ASP A 389 44.05 -16.38 -1.96
C ASP A 389 43.83 -15.00 -1.32
N LEU A 390 43.53 -13.99 -2.16
CA LEU A 390 43.25 -12.64 -1.71
C LEU A 390 41.92 -12.60 -0.93
N ALA A 391 40.85 -13.25 -1.41
CA ALA A 391 39.57 -13.34 -0.74
C ALA A 391 39.69 -14.09 0.62
N SER A 392 40.47 -15.15 0.69
CA SER A 392 40.74 -15.89 1.93
C SER A 392 41.52 -15.05 2.96
N SER A 393 42.55 -14.32 2.52
CA SER A 393 43.36 -13.44 3.37
C SER A 393 42.60 -12.19 3.83
N ALA A 394 41.61 -11.72 3.07
CA ALA A 394 40.77 -10.58 3.41
C ALA A 394 39.86 -10.83 4.63
N ARG A 395 39.59 -12.09 4.97
CA ARG A 395 38.85 -12.45 6.21
C ARG A 395 39.66 -12.15 7.48
N THR A 396 40.97 -12.04 7.39
CA THR A 396 41.88 -11.87 8.55
C THR A 396 42.70 -10.58 8.52
N ARG A 397 42.92 -9.99 7.34
CA ARG A 397 43.76 -8.80 7.16
C ARG A 397 43.00 -7.63 6.55
N LYS A 398 42.98 -6.47 7.24
CA LYS A 398 42.30 -5.25 6.76
C LYS A 398 42.84 -4.71 5.43
N SER A 399 44.15 -4.83 5.15
CA SER A 399 44.74 -4.40 3.88
C SER A 399 44.23 -5.23 2.69
N SER A 400 44.17 -6.55 2.85
CA SER A 400 43.62 -7.46 1.84
C SER A 400 42.12 -7.23 1.63
N MET A 401 41.38 -6.95 2.71
CA MET A 401 39.98 -6.61 2.66
C MET A 401 39.72 -5.35 1.81
N ALA A 402 40.52 -4.28 1.99
CA ALA A 402 40.37 -3.06 1.19
C ALA A 402 40.65 -3.32 -0.31
N THR A 403 41.62 -4.18 -0.63
CA THR A 403 41.94 -4.57 -2.01
C THR A 403 40.78 -5.39 -2.64
N VAL A 404 40.23 -6.37 -1.91
CA VAL A 404 39.08 -7.18 -2.36
C VAL A 404 37.89 -6.28 -2.60
N MET A 405 37.55 -5.38 -1.67
CA MET A 405 36.42 -4.47 -1.84
C MET A 405 36.57 -3.54 -3.06
N ARG A 406 37.79 -3.08 -3.33
CA ARG A 406 38.07 -2.28 -4.54
C ARG A 406 37.87 -3.09 -5.81
N PHE A 407 38.40 -4.32 -5.89
CA PHE A 407 38.18 -5.18 -7.05
C PHE A 407 36.71 -5.54 -7.19
N GLN A 408 36.03 -5.90 -6.11
CA GLN A 408 34.60 -6.18 -6.11
C GLN A 408 33.78 -4.98 -6.63
N SER A 409 34.05 -3.76 -6.15
CA SER A 409 33.36 -2.56 -6.63
C SER A 409 33.64 -2.29 -8.11
N THR A 410 34.88 -2.55 -8.58
CA THR A 410 35.25 -2.36 -9.99
C THR A 410 34.57 -3.41 -10.88
N ILE A 411 34.56 -4.68 -10.50
CA ILE A 411 33.86 -5.75 -11.24
C ILE A 411 32.36 -5.46 -11.24
N HIS A 412 31.79 -5.10 -10.10
CA HIS A 412 30.37 -4.72 -10.04
C HIS A 412 30.04 -3.56 -10.98
N ALA A 413 30.90 -2.54 -11.04
CA ALA A 413 30.74 -1.44 -12.01
C ALA A 413 30.90 -1.88 -13.46
N LEU A 414 31.74 -2.89 -13.74
CA LEU A 414 31.92 -3.47 -15.09
C LEU A 414 30.73 -4.36 -15.48
N THR A 415 30.11 -5.05 -14.52
CA THR A 415 28.99 -5.97 -14.79
C THR A 415 27.61 -5.31 -14.73
N THR A 416 27.50 -4.06 -14.25
CA THR A 416 26.20 -3.38 -14.09
C THR A 416 26.11 -2.02 -14.79
N THR A 417 27.24 -1.41 -15.14
CA THR A 417 27.24 -0.02 -15.63
C THR A 417 27.94 0.08 -16.99
N VAL A 418 27.18 0.47 -18.01
CA VAL A 418 27.66 0.77 -19.35
C VAL A 418 27.12 2.10 -19.86
N ASP A 419 27.71 2.62 -20.94
CA ASP A 419 27.15 3.75 -21.66
C ASP A 419 25.86 3.29 -22.36
N ARG A 420 24.74 3.85 -21.95
CA ARG A 420 23.42 3.54 -22.49
C ARG A 420 23.03 4.44 -23.67
N SER A 421 23.91 5.28 -24.18
CA SER A 421 23.59 6.22 -25.27
C SER A 421 23.06 5.49 -26.50
N ILE A 422 23.59 4.29 -26.81
CA ILE A 422 23.12 3.46 -27.91
C ILE A 422 21.64 3.08 -27.80
N THR A 423 21.10 2.95 -26.58
CA THR A 423 19.69 2.58 -26.40
C THR A 423 18.74 3.63 -26.97
N TYR A 424 19.14 4.92 -26.93
CA TYR A 424 18.35 5.99 -27.53
C TYR A 424 18.22 5.89 -29.05
N ASP A 425 19.16 5.21 -29.73
CA ASP A 425 19.05 4.98 -31.18
C ASP A 425 18.16 3.78 -31.52
N TYR A 426 17.95 2.88 -30.56
CA TYR A 426 17.21 1.63 -30.74
C TYR A 426 15.77 1.70 -30.25
N ILE A 427 15.51 2.31 -29.11
CA ILE A 427 14.20 2.29 -28.46
C ILE A 427 13.67 3.67 -28.09
N ILE A 428 12.36 3.74 -27.88
CA ILE A 428 11.67 4.82 -27.14
C ILE A 428 11.25 4.23 -25.81
N GLU A 429 11.79 4.75 -24.72
CA GLU A 429 11.50 4.26 -23.38
C GLU A 429 10.04 4.47 -23.00
N GLY A 430 9.39 3.40 -22.52
CA GLY A 430 7.99 3.42 -22.10
C GLY A 430 7.80 3.70 -20.60
N ARG A 431 8.81 3.40 -19.77
CA ARG A 431 8.72 3.63 -18.31
C ARG A 431 8.45 5.08 -17.97
N GLU A 432 9.06 6.02 -18.69
CA GLU A 432 8.83 7.45 -18.50
C GLU A 432 7.36 7.87 -18.72
N LYS A 433 6.60 7.11 -19.50
CA LYS A 433 5.19 7.40 -19.80
C LYS A 433 4.24 6.89 -18.72
N ILE A 434 4.58 5.79 -18.05
CA ILE A 434 3.73 5.20 -17.01
C ILE A 434 4.11 5.64 -15.61
N LEU A 435 5.36 6.04 -15.38
CA LEU A 435 5.84 6.51 -14.08
C LEU A 435 5.00 7.67 -13.49
N PRO A 436 4.51 8.65 -14.28
CA PRO A 436 3.60 9.69 -13.76
C PRO A 436 2.28 9.15 -13.19
N LEU A 437 1.83 7.97 -13.62
CA LEU A 437 0.63 7.33 -13.05
C LEU A 437 0.80 6.99 -11.56
N LEU A 438 2.04 6.85 -11.09
CA LEU A 438 2.33 6.66 -9.67
C LEU A 438 1.77 7.81 -8.81
N PHE A 439 1.84 9.04 -9.32
CA PHE A 439 1.33 10.21 -8.60
C PHE A 439 -0.19 10.23 -8.48
N LEU A 440 -0.91 9.57 -9.42
CA LEU A 440 -2.37 9.45 -9.34
C LEU A 440 -2.81 8.61 -8.13
N GLY A 441 -2.01 7.64 -7.69
CA GLY A 441 -2.26 6.89 -6.47
C GLY A 441 -1.59 7.50 -5.24
N ALA A 442 -0.31 7.88 -5.35
CA ALA A 442 0.49 8.31 -4.20
C ALA A 442 0.05 9.63 -3.58
N ILE A 443 -0.33 10.63 -4.40
CA ILE A 443 -0.78 11.94 -3.89
C ILE A 443 -2.12 11.81 -3.14
N PRO A 444 -3.17 11.19 -3.70
CA PRO A 444 -4.42 11.01 -2.96
C PRO A 444 -4.27 10.11 -1.73
N LEU A 445 -3.38 9.12 -1.77
CA LEU A 445 -3.04 8.30 -0.59
C LEU A 445 -2.47 9.18 0.53
N GLY A 446 -1.48 10.03 0.21
CA GLY A 446 -0.90 10.96 1.17
C GLY A 446 -1.92 11.95 1.73
N LEU A 447 -2.80 12.49 0.87
CA LEU A 447 -3.89 13.38 1.29
C LEU A 447 -4.91 12.66 2.17
N SER A 448 -5.27 11.41 1.86
CA SER A 448 -6.19 10.63 2.69
C SER A 448 -5.62 10.38 4.09
N ILE A 449 -4.35 10.01 4.19
CA ILE A 449 -3.66 9.82 5.47
C ILE A 449 -3.61 11.14 6.26
N LEU A 450 -3.28 12.24 5.59
CA LEU A 450 -3.21 13.56 6.22
C LEU A 450 -4.59 13.99 6.76
N LEU A 451 -5.67 13.76 6.00
CA LEU A 451 -7.03 14.07 6.43
C LEU A 451 -7.48 13.20 7.61
N ILE A 452 -7.14 11.91 7.63
CA ILE A 452 -7.43 11.03 8.78
C ILE A 452 -6.73 11.55 10.05
N ILE A 453 -5.47 11.99 9.93
CA ILE A 453 -4.71 12.53 11.08
C ILE A 453 -5.32 13.86 11.57
N TRP A 454 -5.74 14.72 10.64
CA TRP A 454 -6.30 16.04 10.99
C TRP A 454 -7.74 15.96 11.46
N SER A 455 -8.57 15.10 10.87
CA SER A 455 -9.99 14.91 11.20
C SER A 455 -10.28 13.41 11.32
N PRO A 456 -10.08 12.81 12.53
CA PRO A 456 -10.22 11.37 12.74
C PRO A 456 -11.58 10.79 12.37
N GLY A 457 -12.68 11.57 12.47
CA GLY A 457 -14.02 11.15 12.02
C GLY A 457 -14.12 10.80 10.53
N THR A 458 -13.11 11.17 9.70
CA THR A 458 -13.08 10.79 8.28
C THR A 458 -12.53 9.38 8.03
N VAL A 459 -12.08 8.67 9.07
CA VAL A 459 -11.46 7.33 8.93
C VAL A 459 -12.42 6.30 8.33
N SER A 460 -13.71 6.39 8.62
CA SER A 460 -14.76 5.53 8.08
C SER A 460 -14.82 5.58 6.55
N LEU A 461 -14.64 6.75 5.95
CA LEU A 461 -14.58 6.96 4.50
C LEU A 461 -13.20 6.69 3.93
N LEU A 462 -12.16 7.23 4.56
CA LEU A 462 -10.82 7.27 3.97
C LEU A 462 -10.00 6.03 4.25
N GLY A 463 -10.35 5.19 5.23
CA GLY A 463 -9.66 3.93 5.49
C GLY A 463 -9.69 3.00 4.28
N ALA A 464 -10.89 2.75 3.75
CA ALA A 464 -11.07 1.97 2.51
C ALA A 464 -10.40 2.65 1.30
N ALA A 465 -10.56 3.97 1.17
CA ALA A 465 -9.95 4.73 0.07
C ALA A 465 -8.42 4.65 0.10
N ALA A 466 -7.79 4.76 1.28
CA ALA A 466 -6.34 4.64 1.42
C ALA A 466 -5.83 3.27 0.96
N VAL A 467 -6.55 2.18 1.30
CA VAL A 467 -6.23 0.83 0.80
C VAL A 467 -6.31 0.78 -0.72
N LEU A 468 -7.36 1.33 -1.34
CA LEU A 468 -7.52 1.35 -2.80
C LEU A 468 -6.42 2.17 -3.49
N TYR A 469 -6.05 3.33 -2.96
CA TYR A 469 -4.93 4.12 -3.49
C TYR A 469 -3.59 3.40 -3.36
N PHE A 470 -3.37 2.69 -2.23
CA PHE A 470 -2.19 1.85 -2.08
C PHE A 470 -2.14 0.75 -3.14
N ILE A 471 -3.26 0.06 -3.40
CA ILE A 471 -3.36 -0.94 -4.48
C ILE A 471 -3.09 -0.29 -5.85
N ALA A 472 -3.61 0.92 -6.10
CA ALA A 472 -3.33 1.66 -7.33
C ALA A 472 -1.83 1.94 -7.52
N VAL A 473 -1.12 2.31 -6.45
CA VAL A 473 0.35 2.44 -6.47
C VAL A 473 1.04 1.12 -6.78
N VAL A 474 0.61 0.02 -6.15
CA VAL A 474 1.15 -1.32 -6.41
C VAL A 474 0.93 -1.75 -7.86
N GLN A 475 -0.24 -1.48 -8.46
CA GLN A 475 -0.51 -1.74 -9.88
C GLN A 475 0.51 -1.05 -10.79
N VAL A 476 0.83 0.22 -10.52
CA VAL A 476 1.83 0.96 -11.31
C VAL A 476 3.24 0.39 -11.10
N ILE A 477 3.62 0.00 -9.87
CA ILE A 477 4.91 -0.64 -9.58
C ILE A 477 5.05 -1.95 -10.37
N ILE A 478 3.99 -2.77 -10.39
CA ILE A 478 3.97 -4.02 -11.19
C ILE A 478 4.18 -3.69 -12.67
N ALA A 479 3.53 -2.65 -13.20
CA ALA A 479 3.69 -2.24 -14.60
C ALA A 479 5.12 -1.76 -14.92
N VAL A 480 5.76 -1.00 -14.01
CA VAL A 480 7.16 -0.53 -14.16
C VAL A 480 8.17 -1.68 -14.14
N ALA A 481 7.84 -2.81 -13.49
CA ALA A 481 8.69 -4.00 -13.48
C ALA A 481 8.68 -4.79 -14.80
N HIS A 482 7.79 -4.47 -15.74
CA HIS A 482 7.79 -5.05 -17.08
C HIS A 482 8.83 -4.37 -17.98
N PRO A 483 9.23 -5.01 -19.11
CA PRO A 483 10.17 -4.43 -20.05
C PRO A 483 9.77 -3.01 -20.50
N THR A 484 10.76 -2.12 -20.61
CA THR A 484 10.51 -0.72 -20.97
C THR A 484 9.85 -0.56 -22.34
N THR A 485 10.06 -1.52 -23.24
CA THR A 485 9.45 -1.56 -24.58
C THR A 485 7.98 -1.94 -24.57
N LEU A 486 7.44 -2.48 -23.45
CA LEU A 486 6.00 -2.81 -23.35
C LEU A 486 5.11 -1.56 -23.52
N PHE A 487 5.55 -0.42 -22.99
CA PHE A 487 4.87 0.88 -23.12
C PHE A 487 5.65 1.88 -23.99
N GLY A 488 6.79 1.43 -24.51
CA GLY A 488 7.63 2.10 -25.50
C GLY A 488 7.58 1.35 -26.83
N ARG A 489 8.58 1.52 -27.66
CA ARG A 489 8.70 0.78 -28.91
C ARG A 489 10.14 0.81 -29.44
N TRP A 490 10.45 -0.14 -30.31
CA TRP A 490 11.66 -0.12 -31.12
C TRP A 490 11.54 0.92 -32.23
N LYS A 491 12.64 1.59 -32.59
CA LYS A 491 12.68 2.60 -33.63
C LYS A 491 12.94 2.00 -35.02
N GLY A 492 12.17 2.40 -36.02
CA GLY A 492 12.37 1.96 -37.42
C GLY A 492 12.39 0.44 -37.55
N ASP A 493 13.44 -0.10 -38.19
CA ASP A 493 13.62 -1.53 -38.40
C ASP A 493 14.26 -2.28 -37.22
N ARG A 494 14.51 -1.61 -36.09
CA ARG A 494 15.18 -2.20 -34.92
C ARG A 494 14.37 -3.32 -34.26
N TYR A 495 13.05 -3.30 -34.40
CA TYR A 495 12.22 -4.43 -33.96
C TYR A 495 12.49 -5.72 -34.74
N ARG A 496 12.75 -5.61 -36.05
CA ARG A 496 13.18 -6.75 -36.85
C ARG A 496 14.53 -7.28 -36.35
N GLU A 497 15.51 -6.41 -36.17
CA GLU A 497 16.83 -6.76 -35.64
C GLU A 497 16.73 -7.48 -34.29
N LYS A 498 15.85 -7.00 -33.36
CA LYS A 498 15.55 -7.71 -32.10
C LYS A 498 15.03 -9.13 -32.36
N LEU A 499 14.09 -9.31 -33.28
CA LEU A 499 13.53 -10.63 -33.55
C LEU A 499 14.58 -11.55 -34.19
N GLU A 500 15.50 -11.01 -35.01
CA GLU A 500 16.62 -11.75 -35.59
C GLU A 500 17.61 -12.19 -34.50
N TRP A 501 17.94 -11.32 -33.52
CA TRP A 501 18.75 -11.71 -32.37
C TRP A 501 18.06 -12.77 -31.49
N ASN A 502 16.74 -12.68 -31.30
CA ASN A 502 15.98 -13.72 -30.60
C ASN A 502 16.01 -15.06 -31.39
N ALA A 503 15.89 -15.04 -32.71
CA ALA A 503 15.98 -16.22 -33.55
C ALA A 503 17.39 -16.84 -33.51
N PHE A 504 18.44 -16.01 -33.44
CA PHE A 504 19.81 -16.46 -33.23
C PHE A 504 20.02 -17.10 -31.86
N ALA A 505 19.52 -16.47 -30.79
CA ALA A 505 19.55 -17.06 -29.45
C ALA A 505 18.78 -18.38 -29.37
N ALA A 506 17.61 -18.45 -30.01
CA ALA A 506 16.81 -19.69 -30.10
C ALA A 506 17.59 -20.80 -30.81
N PHE A 507 18.27 -20.49 -31.96
CA PHE A 507 19.13 -21.41 -32.64
C PHE A 507 20.28 -21.92 -31.76
N LEU A 508 20.99 -21.01 -31.08
CA LEU A 508 22.08 -21.36 -30.16
C LEU A 508 21.62 -22.14 -28.92
N SER A 509 20.34 -22.11 -28.60
CA SER A 509 19.74 -22.87 -27.50
C SER A 509 19.32 -24.28 -27.91
N ASP A 510 19.18 -24.56 -29.22
CA ASP A 510 18.74 -25.86 -29.76
C ASP A 510 19.95 -26.72 -30.12
N MET A 511 20.30 -27.63 -29.24
CA MET A 511 21.41 -28.57 -29.40
C MET A 511 21.28 -29.44 -30.69
N ALA A 512 20.05 -29.74 -31.12
CA ALA A 512 19.83 -30.55 -32.32
C ALA A 512 20.16 -29.77 -33.60
N LEU A 513 19.91 -28.48 -33.60
CA LEU A 513 20.25 -27.61 -34.75
C LEU A 513 21.77 -27.35 -34.80
N ILE A 514 22.39 -27.02 -33.66
CA ILE A 514 23.83 -26.75 -33.60
C ILE A 514 24.65 -27.97 -34.05
N ARG A 515 24.28 -29.19 -33.66
CA ARG A 515 24.98 -30.45 -34.02
C ARG A 515 24.96 -30.76 -35.49
N GLN A 516 24.24 -30.06 -36.34
CA GLN A 516 24.22 -30.23 -37.80
C GLN A 516 25.40 -29.52 -38.47
N TYR A 517 26.16 -28.69 -37.75
CA TYR A 517 27.27 -27.92 -38.29
C TYR A 517 28.61 -28.65 -38.08
N SER A 518 29.56 -28.39 -39.02
CA SER A 518 30.87 -29.03 -38.97
C SER A 518 31.73 -28.52 -37.83
N PRO A 519 32.42 -29.40 -37.10
CA PRO A 519 33.44 -29.01 -36.11
C PRO A 519 34.60 -28.21 -36.71
N GLU A 520 34.82 -28.28 -38.00
CA GLU A 520 35.98 -27.67 -38.71
C GLU A 520 35.80 -26.15 -38.95
N ASP A 521 34.60 -25.59 -38.74
CA ASP A 521 34.34 -24.15 -38.91
C ASP A 521 34.65 -23.35 -37.60
N ILE A 522 35.93 -23.28 -37.28
CA ILE A 522 36.45 -22.72 -36.04
C ILE A 522 36.03 -21.26 -35.84
N THR A 523 36.01 -20.45 -36.88
CA THR A 523 35.65 -19.02 -36.80
C THR A 523 34.21 -18.84 -36.37
N MET A 524 33.29 -19.61 -36.91
CA MET A 524 31.87 -19.59 -36.59
C MET A 524 31.62 -19.98 -35.13
N TRP A 525 32.28 -21.02 -34.62
CA TRP A 525 32.14 -21.46 -33.26
C TRP A 525 32.62 -20.39 -32.25
N GLY A 526 33.69 -19.67 -32.57
CA GLY A 526 34.18 -18.56 -31.75
C GLY A 526 33.17 -17.40 -31.68
N GLU A 527 32.54 -17.04 -32.78
CA GLU A 527 31.48 -16.03 -32.84
C GLU A 527 30.23 -16.46 -32.05
N TRP A 528 29.79 -17.69 -32.22
CA TRP A 528 28.65 -18.25 -31.50
C TRP A 528 28.88 -18.27 -30.01
N LEU A 529 30.09 -18.59 -29.52
CA LEU A 529 30.42 -18.55 -28.10
C LEU A 529 30.38 -17.12 -27.58
N VAL A 530 30.97 -16.15 -28.27
CA VAL A 530 31.00 -14.74 -27.87
C VAL A 530 29.59 -14.15 -27.79
N TYR A 531 28.84 -14.22 -28.90
CA TYR A 531 27.49 -13.62 -28.91
C TYR A 531 26.45 -14.47 -28.19
N GLY A 532 26.63 -15.80 -28.12
CA GLY A 532 25.84 -16.68 -27.28
C GLY A 532 25.99 -16.33 -25.78
N THR A 533 27.22 -16.01 -25.35
CA THR A 533 27.50 -15.52 -24.01
C THR A 533 26.78 -14.18 -23.79
N ALA A 534 26.90 -13.23 -24.70
CA ALA A 534 26.22 -11.95 -24.61
C ALA A 534 24.69 -12.09 -24.47
N LEU A 535 24.10 -13.10 -25.10
CA LEU A 535 22.66 -13.41 -25.07
C LEU A 535 22.25 -14.35 -23.93
N GLY A 536 23.17 -14.76 -23.04
CA GLY A 536 22.90 -15.63 -21.91
C GLY A 536 22.74 -17.12 -22.25
N VAL A 537 23.23 -17.56 -23.42
CA VAL A 537 23.18 -18.95 -23.87
C VAL A 537 24.57 -19.55 -24.15
N GLY A 538 25.62 -18.92 -23.66
CA GLY A 538 27.02 -19.30 -23.84
C GLY A 538 27.34 -20.72 -23.36
N ASP A 539 26.76 -21.13 -22.23
CA ASP A 539 26.88 -22.48 -21.68
C ASP A 539 26.35 -23.57 -22.62
N ARG A 540 25.27 -23.27 -23.37
CA ARG A 540 24.70 -24.18 -24.37
C ARG A 540 25.63 -24.36 -25.55
N VAL A 541 26.21 -23.26 -26.02
CA VAL A 541 27.20 -23.29 -27.12
C VAL A 541 28.43 -24.08 -26.69
N GLU A 542 28.95 -23.82 -25.46
CA GLU A 542 30.10 -24.57 -24.94
C GLU A 542 29.81 -26.07 -24.79
N GLN A 543 28.60 -26.43 -24.33
CA GLN A 543 28.20 -27.84 -24.25
C GLN A 543 28.14 -28.49 -25.65
N ALA A 544 27.61 -27.78 -26.64
CA ALA A 544 27.57 -28.28 -28.02
C ALA A 544 29.00 -28.51 -28.61
N MET A 545 29.91 -27.56 -28.34
CA MET A 545 31.33 -27.70 -28.76
C MET A 545 31.97 -28.93 -28.12
N LYS A 546 31.76 -29.18 -26.83
CA LYS A 546 32.25 -30.38 -26.10
C LYS A 546 31.68 -31.68 -26.70
N ASP A 547 30.38 -31.73 -26.94
CA ASP A 547 29.69 -32.91 -27.47
C ASP A 547 30.14 -33.27 -28.90
N LEU A 548 30.50 -32.28 -29.70
CA LEU A 548 30.98 -32.45 -31.06
C LEU A 548 32.49 -32.63 -31.16
N ASN A 549 33.21 -32.65 -30.01
CA ASN A 549 34.67 -32.68 -29.95
C ASN A 549 35.32 -31.55 -30.76
N VAL A 550 34.68 -30.36 -30.79
CA VAL A 550 35.33 -29.16 -31.34
C VAL A 550 36.53 -28.86 -30.44
N ASP A 551 37.76 -28.92 -31.01
CA ASP A 551 38.97 -28.67 -30.22
C ASP A 551 39.08 -27.18 -29.89
N LEU A 552 38.68 -26.84 -28.65
CA LEU A 552 38.79 -25.49 -28.13
C LEU A 552 40.23 -24.93 -28.15
N ARG A 553 41.24 -25.83 -28.15
CA ARG A 553 42.65 -25.43 -28.22
C ARG A 553 43.02 -25.02 -29.66
N GLU A 554 42.46 -25.68 -30.67
CA GLU A 554 42.63 -25.28 -32.09
C GLU A 554 41.84 -24.00 -32.41
N THR A 555 40.69 -23.78 -31.77
CA THR A 555 39.95 -22.51 -31.88
C THR A 555 40.68 -21.35 -31.18
N GLY A 556 41.61 -21.65 -30.29
CA GLY A 556 42.27 -20.67 -29.42
C GLY A 556 41.30 -20.01 -28.41
N MET A 557 40.04 -20.45 -28.32
CA MET A 557 39.05 -19.89 -27.39
C MET A 557 39.11 -20.58 -26.04
N PRO A 558 39.07 -19.83 -24.92
CA PRO A 558 38.98 -20.40 -23.59
C PRO A 558 37.60 -20.99 -23.33
N VAL A 559 37.50 -21.94 -22.41
CA VAL A 559 36.24 -22.49 -21.96
C VAL A 559 35.48 -21.41 -21.17
N TYR A 560 34.28 -21.06 -21.63
CA TYR A 560 33.45 -20.00 -21.01
C TYR A 560 33.21 -20.22 -19.51
N SER A 561 32.84 -21.44 -19.15
CA SER A 561 32.60 -21.79 -17.74
C SER A 561 33.81 -21.55 -16.84
N HIS A 562 35.04 -21.72 -17.34
CA HIS A 562 36.26 -21.44 -16.59
C HIS A 562 36.51 -19.93 -16.42
N VAL A 563 36.19 -19.13 -17.44
CA VAL A 563 36.29 -17.66 -17.36
C VAL A 563 35.28 -17.11 -16.37
N HIS A 564 34.04 -17.61 -16.40
CA HIS A 564 32.99 -17.20 -15.47
C HIS A 564 33.35 -17.53 -13.99
N VAL A 565 33.75 -18.78 -13.72
CA VAL A 565 34.11 -19.25 -12.37
C VAL A 565 35.31 -18.49 -11.79
N ALA A 566 36.24 -18.04 -12.64
CA ALA A 566 37.48 -17.38 -12.24
C ALA A 566 37.28 -16.08 -11.43
N PHE A 567 36.15 -15.39 -11.60
CA PHE A 567 35.84 -14.13 -10.89
C PHE A 567 34.94 -14.31 -9.68
N ILE A 568 34.31 -15.49 -9.48
CA ILE A 568 33.41 -15.77 -8.35
C ILE A 568 34.04 -15.43 -6.97
N PRO A 569 35.32 -15.75 -6.67
CA PRO A 569 35.89 -15.49 -5.35
C PRO A 569 35.83 -14.01 -4.92
N ILE A 570 35.92 -13.10 -5.89
CA ILE A 570 35.85 -11.65 -5.62
C ILE A 570 34.38 -11.19 -5.59
N VAL A 571 33.56 -11.64 -6.54
CA VAL A 571 32.14 -11.21 -6.66
C VAL A 571 31.33 -11.66 -5.46
N ALA A 572 31.52 -12.90 -4.99
CA ALA A 572 30.76 -13.49 -3.88
C ALA A 572 31.31 -13.11 -2.48
N PHE A 573 32.36 -12.30 -2.38
CA PHE A 573 32.94 -11.92 -1.09
C PHE A 573 31.96 -11.07 -0.27
N SER A 574 31.62 -11.54 0.95
CA SER A 574 30.78 -10.81 1.92
C SER A 574 31.65 -10.38 3.11
N ALA A 575 31.67 -9.07 3.40
CA ALA A 575 32.31 -8.55 4.59
C ALA A 575 31.51 -8.89 5.86
N PRO A 576 32.11 -9.13 7.02
CA PRO A 576 31.40 -9.38 8.28
C PRO A 576 30.58 -8.15 8.68
N SER A 577 29.26 -8.29 8.80
CA SER A 577 28.33 -7.22 9.18
C SER A 577 28.28 -7.01 10.68
N GLY A 578 28.53 -5.78 11.14
CA GLY A 578 28.20 -5.31 12.48
C GLY A 578 26.78 -4.76 12.53
N GLY A 579 25.91 -5.34 13.36
CA GLY A 579 24.51 -4.97 13.45
C GLY A 579 24.26 -3.67 14.23
N GLY A 580 23.29 -2.87 13.77
CA GLY A 580 22.76 -1.71 14.47
C GLY A 580 21.24 -1.65 14.33
N THR A 581 20.54 -1.73 15.46
CA THR A 581 19.09 -1.60 15.57
C THR A 581 18.71 -0.16 15.92
N GLY A 582 17.75 0.42 15.20
CA GLY A 582 17.13 1.71 15.51
C GLY A 582 15.62 1.58 15.62
N GLY A 583 15.05 1.98 16.77
CA GLY A 583 13.63 1.98 17.04
C GLY A 583 13.03 3.37 16.91
N PHE A 584 11.74 3.43 16.50
CA PHE A 584 10.95 4.67 16.46
C PHE A 584 9.79 4.58 17.44
N GLY A 585 9.60 5.66 18.24
CA GLY A 585 8.49 5.85 19.16
C GLY A 585 7.52 6.90 18.62
N GLY A 586 6.22 6.70 18.85
CA GLY A 586 5.14 7.59 18.46
C GLY A 586 4.63 8.47 19.58
N GLY A 587 4.12 9.65 19.25
CA GLY A 587 3.46 10.58 20.13
C GLY A 587 2.06 10.93 19.61
N GLY A 588 1.09 11.05 20.52
CA GLY A 588 -0.30 11.36 20.26
C GLY A 588 -0.60 12.86 20.29
N GLY A 589 -1.71 13.25 19.70
CA GLY A 589 -2.18 14.63 19.63
C GLY A 589 -3.71 14.73 19.55
N PHE A 590 -4.23 15.84 19.95
CA PHE A 590 -5.56 16.22 20.37
C PHE A 590 -6.53 16.56 19.24
N GLY A 591 -7.84 16.26 19.44
CA GLY A 591 -8.93 16.85 18.67
C GLY A 591 -10.20 16.88 19.52
N GLY A 592 -10.83 18.04 19.64
CA GLY A 592 -11.95 18.29 20.52
C GLY A 592 -13.30 18.20 19.80
N GLY A 593 -14.27 17.53 20.41
CA GLY A 593 -15.70 17.71 20.23
C GLY A 593 -16.25 18.37 21.48
N GLY A 594 -17.03 19.42 21.36
CA GLY A 594 -17.46 20.28 22.45
C GLY A 594 -18.93 20.15 22.90
N GLY A 595 -19.69 19.17 22.37
CA GLY A 595 -21.10 18.99 22.67
C GLY A 595 -21.39 18.50 24.08
N PHE A 596 -22.56 18.88 24.62
CA PHE A 596 -23.04 18.42 25.91
C PHE A 596 -23.77 17.10 25.79
N GLY A 597 -23.39 16.12 26.61
CA GLY A 597 -23.94 14.76 26.60
C GLY A 597 -22.85 13.72 26.47
N GLY A 598 -22.72 13.14 25.31
CA GLY A 598 -21.69 12.12 24.97
C GLY A 598 -21.95 10.76 25.63
N GLY A 599 -20.87 9.96 25.74
CA GLY A 599 -20.97 8.57 26.14
C GLY A 599 -21.55 7.72 25.02
N GLY A 600 -22.34 6.72 25.31
CA GLY A 600 -23.00 5.90 24.29
C GLY A 600 -23.44 4.54 24.80
N ALA A 601 -23.94 3.72 23.87
CA ALA A 601 -24.42 2.37 24.15
C ALA A 601 -23.30 1.32 24.06
N GLY A 602 -23.34 0.35 24.97
CA GLY A 602 -22.38 -0.75 25.01
C GLY A 602 -22.88 -1.94 25.80
N GLY A 603 -22.01 -2.94 25.94
CA GLY A 603 -22.27 -4.14 26.76
C GLY A 603 -21.01 -4.64 27.45
N ARG A 604 -21.17 -5.29 28.57
CA ARG A 604 -20.10 -5.95 29.35
C ARG A 604 -20.60 -7.17 30.11
#